data_51970278f1748a00d8c2c82fda0ad12e
#
_entry.id   51970278f1748a00d8c2c82fda0ad12e
#
_cell.length_a   1.000
_cell.length_b   1.000
_cell.length_c   1.000
_cell.angle_alpha   90.00
_cell.angle_beta   90.00
_cell.angle_gamma   90.00
#
_symmetry.space_group_name_H-M   'P 1'
#
loop_
_entity.id
_entity.type
_entity.pdbx_description
1 polymer ?
#
loop_
_entity_poly.entity_id
_entity_poly.type
_entity_poly.pdbx_seq_one_letter_code
_entity_poly.pdbx_strand_id
1 'polypeptide(L)'
;MHQPDVENDYNTSRMKNVNLIISFLDKCIEHKHVNVLTAVQAGELLDKAGILKDSVSRKGKPLREILRGGLIPHAYQVGTNWFIPLSKQSSLKKIHKSIDLHSCTSKENTIKYDCEVSLMSEKNFRQVATLTENDIPHAPGLYVIRIKDTNELPIEFNEILHDRNHNIIYIGIAKTSLRNRLWNQELHAKGHGTFFRSLGAMLGYFPEKGSLNNYKNKSNYTFSESDKNKIIQWIEKNLYINFTVLSDNLNKIETDLIETHLPLINIDKNPQKCQLLIQLREVCKTIANSSC
;
A
#
# COMPACT_ATOMS: atom_id res chain seq x y z
N MET A 1 -40.15 44.54 -7.96
CA MET A 1 -39.37 43.82 -8.94
C MET A 1 -38.51 42.80 -8.19
N HIS A 2 -38.93 41.53 -8.21
CA HIS A 2 -38.18 40.43 -7.62
C HIS A 2 -37.14 39.97 -8.67
N GLN A 3 -35.87 39.94 -8.28
CA GLN A 3 -34.84 39.25 -9.05
C GLN A 3 -35.00 37.75 -8.78
N PRO A 4 -35.06 36.88 -9.81
CA PRO A 4 -35.14 35.45 -9.61
C PRO A 4 -33.75 34.84 -9.39
N ASP A 5 -33.75 33.85 -8.50
CA ASP A 5 -32.69 33.00 -7.95
C ASP A 5 -31.76 32.38 -9.01
N VAL A 6 -30.72 33.06 -9.43
CA VAL A 6 -29.63 32.49 -10.26
C VAL A 6 -28.75 31.55 -9.43
N GLU A 7 -28.71 31.72 -8.11
CA GLU A 7 -27.91 30.89 -7.19
C GLU A 7 -28.48 29.48 -6.96
N ASN A 8 -29.81 29.34 -7.09
CA ASN A 8 -30.49 28.05 -6.88
C ASN A 8 -30.31 27.11 -8.09
N ASP A 9 -30.25 27.65 -9.31
CA ASP A 9 -30.03 26.85 -10.54
C ASP A 9 -28.59 26.34 -10.66
N TYR A 10 -27.61 27.11 -10.20
CA TYR A 10 -26.20 26.70 -10.22
C TYR A 10 -25.90 25.55 -9.22
N ASN A 11 -26.49 25.63 -8.04
CA ASN A 11 -26.37 24.56 -7.03
C ASN A 11 -27.11 23.30 -7.46
N THR A 12 -28.26 23.39 -8.09
CA THR A 12 -29.04 22.25 -8.58
C THR A 12 -28.32 21.53 -9.74
N SER A 13 -27.69 22.27 -10.66
CA SER A 13 -26.88 21.70 -11.76
C SER A 13 -25.61 21.03 -11.25
N ARG A 14 -24.93 21.63 -10.25
CA ARG A 14 -23.73 21.07 -9.61
C ARG A 14 -24.03 19.78 -8.86
N MET A 15 -25.15 19.71 -8.15
CA MET A 15 -25.59 18.50 -7.43
C MET A 15 -25.99 17.36 -8.39
N LYS A 16 -26.63 17.67 -9.54
CA LYS A 16 -26.96 16.67 -10.58
C LYS A 16 -25.69 16.04 -11.13
N ASN A 17 -24.64 16.82 -11.41
CA ASN A 17 -23.36 16.32 -11.89
C ASN A 17 -22.65 15.42 -10.85
N VAL A 18 -22.71 15.75 -9.56
CA VAL A 18 -22.11 14.95 -8.51
C VAL A 18 -22.83 13.62 -8.35
N ASN A 19 -24.15 13.58 -8.39
CA ASN A 19 -24.92 12.35 -8.33
C ASN A 19 -24.66 11.43 -9.53
N LEU A 20 -24.45 12.00 -10.72
CA LEU A 20 -24.03 11.24 -11.90
C LEU A 20 -22.64 10.61 -11.70
N ILE A 21 -21.68 11.36 -11.17
CA ILE A 21 -20.34 10.87 -10.84
C ILE A 21 -20.44 9.70 -9.85
N ILE A 22 -21.17 9.86 -8.75
CA ILE A 22 -21.34 8.81 -7.74
C ILE A 22 -21.93 7.54 -8.36
N SER A 23 -23.06 7.68 -9.07
CA SER A 23 -23.75 6.53 -9.69
C SER A 23 -22.91 5.80 -10.72
N PHE A 24 -22.09 6.55 -11.50
CA PHE A 24 -21.16 5.96 -12.47
C PHE A 24 -20.02 5.21 -11.77
N LEU A 25 -19.41 5.79 -10.75
CA LEU A 25 -18.32 5.16 -9.99
C LEU A 25 -18.81 3.92 -9.25
N ASP A 26 -20.01 3.94 -8.67
CA ASP A 26 -20.62 2.76 -8.06
C ASP A 26 -20.73 1.60 -9.06
N LYS A 27 -21.25 1.87 -10.26
CA LYS A 27 -21.33 0.85 -11.34
C LYS A 27 -19.93 0.33 -11.74
N CYS A 28 -18.92 1.21 -11.81
CA CYS A 28 -17.55 0.80 -12.10
C CYS A 28 -16.97 -0.09 -11.02
N ILE A 29 -17.22 0.22 -9.74
CA ILE A 29 -16.78 -0.56 -8.58
C ILE A 29 -17.43 -1.95 -8.62
N GLU A 30 -18.75 -2.02 -8.84
CA GLU A 30 -19.50 -3.26 -8.93
C GLU A 30 -19.05 -4.12 -10.12
N HIS A 31 -18.91 -3.53 -11.32
CA HIS A 31 -18.51 -4.24 -12.54
C HIS A 31 -17.07 -4.77 -12.50
N LYS A 32 -16.15 -4.00 -11.88
CA LYS A 32 -14.75 -4.41 -11.74
C LYS A 32 -14.52 -5.32 -10.54
N HIS A 33 -15.55 -5.59 -9.73
CA HIS A 33 -15.46 -6.37 -8.49
C HIS A 33 -14.38 -5.85 -7.52
N VAL A 34 -14.17 -4.52 -7.50
CA VAL A 34 -13.27 -3.86 -6.56
C VAL A 34 -14.06 -3.22 -5.42
N ASN A 35 -13.43 -3.02 -4.26
CA ASN A 35 -14.12 -2.42 -3.11
C ASN A 35 -14.01 -0.89 -3.07
N VAL A 36 -13.02 -0.34 -3.79
CA VAL A 36 -12.67 1.08 -3.73
C VAL A 36 -11.91 1.48 -4.98
N LEU A 37 -12.06 2.72 -5.40
CA LEU A 37 -11.26 3.36 -6.44
C LEU A 37 -10.42 4.48 -5.83
N THR A 38 -9.18 4.63 -6.29
CA THR A 38 -8.40 5.84 -6.00
C THR A 38 -8.90 7.02 -6.84
N ALA A 39 -8.61 8.26 -6.43
CA ALA A 39 -8.99 9.44 -7.20
C ALA A 39 -8.41 9.46 -8.63
N VAL A 40 -7.24 8.84 -8.84
CA VAL A 40 -6.63 8.72 -10.18
C VAL A 40 -7.41 7.72 -11.04
N GLN A 41 -7.67 6.53 -10.53
CA GLN A 41 -8.45 5.49 -11.22
C GLN A 41 -9.87 5.98 -11.56
N ALA A 42 -10.52 6.62 -10.59
CA ALA A 42 -11.85 7.19 -10.77
C ALA A 42 -11.85 8.34 -11.78
N GLY A 43 -10.83 9.22 -11.74
CA GLY A 43 -10.66 10.30 -12.71
C GLY A 43 -10.50 9.78 -14.14
N GLU A 44 -9.68 8.77 -14.36
CA GLU A 44 -9.51 8.14 -15.68
C GLU A 44 -10.80 7.48 -16.21
N LEU A 45 -11.58 6.84 -15.33
CA LEU A 45 -12.86 6.26 -15.72
C LEU A 45 -13.88 7.31 -16.10
N LEU A 46 -13.94 8.40 -15.35
CA LEU A 46 -14.84 9.52 -15.60
C LEU A 46 -14.48 10.28 -16.88
N ASP A 47 -13.18 10.44 -17.17
CA ASP A 47 -12.69 11.07 -18.40
C ASP A 47 -13.03 10.23 -19.63
N LYS A 48 -12.77 8.92 -19.58
CA LYS A 48 -13.15 7.97 -20.64
C LYS A 48 -14.67 7.94 -20.90
N ALA A 49 -15.48 8.15 -19.87
CA ALA A 49 -16.93 8.21 -19.98
C ALA A 49 -17.45 9.60 -20.38
N GLY A 50 -16.59 10.60 -20.53
CA GLY A 50 -16.99 11.99 -20.86
C GLY A 50 -17.74 12.72 -19.74
N ILE A 51 -17.73 12.17 -18.51
CA ILE A 51 -18.46 12.72 -17.36
C ILE A 51 -17.67 13.86 -16.67
N LEU A 52 -16.35 13.66 -16.50
CA LEU A 52 -15.46 14.64 -15.89
C LEU A 52 -14.11 14.57 -16.62
N LYS A 53 -13.76 15.64 -17.34
CA LYS A 53 -12.47 15.72 -18.05
C LYS A 53 -11.31 15.78 -17.05
N ASP A 54 -10.35 14.87 -17.20
CA ASP A 54 -9.18 14.84 -16.32
C ASP A 54 -8.09 15.82 -16.76
N SER A 55 -7.17 16.13 -15.85
CA SER A 55 -6.04 17.02 -16.10
C SER A 55 -4.90 16.27 -16.78
N VAL A 56 -4.39 16.81 -17.88
CA VAL A 56 -3.24 16.27 -18.61
C VAL A 56 -1.98 16.33 -17.75
N SER A 57 -1.77 17.43 -17.03
CA SER A 57 -0.57 17.69 -16.23
C SER A 57 -0.59 17.01 -14.85
N ARG A 58 -1.78 16.71 -14.31
CA ARG A 58 -1.92 16.12 -12.97
C ARG A 58 -3.19 15.29 -12.88
N LYS A 59 -3.07 14.00 -13.22
CA LYS A 59 -4.19 13.06 -13.24
C LYS A 59 -4.95 13.02 -11.92
N GLY A 60 -6.29 12.92 -12.01
CA GLY A 60 -7.22 12.94 -10.89
C GLY A 60 -7.37 14.29 -10.18
N LYS A 61 -6.75 15.40 -10.66
CA LYS A 61 -6.87 16.73 -10.04
C LYS A 61 -8.31 17.24 -9.97
N PRO A 62 -9.10 17.21 -11.06
CA PRO A 62 -10.47 17.72 -11.03
C PRO A 62 -11.36 16.96 -10.04
N LEU A 63 -11.22 15.63 -9.99
CA LEU A 63 -11.97 14.82 -9.05
C LEU A 63 -11.54 15.09 -7.59
N ARG A 64 -10.24 15.26 -7.32
CA ARG A 64 -9.76 15.62 -5.98
C ARG A 64 -10.29 16.98 -5.48
N GLU A 65 -10.57 17.90 -6.36
CA GLU A 65 -11.20 19.18 -5.98
C GLU A 65 -12.66 18.97 -5.52
N ILE A 66 -13.41 18.10 -6.21
CA ILE A 66 -14.76 17.67 -5.80
C ILE A 66 -14.72 16.97 -4.43
N LEU A 67 -13.74 16.07 -4.25
CA LEU A 67 -13.56 15.31 -3.00
C LEU A 67 -13.20 16.22 -1.81
N ARG A 68 -12.30 17.20 -2.00
CA ARG A 68 -11.97 18.20 -0.96
C ARG A 68 -13.15 19.07 -0.58
N GLY A 69 -14.05 19.34 -1.52
CA GLY A 69 -15.30 20.05 -1.26
C GLY A 69 -16.35 19.25 -0.51
N GLY A 70 -16.06 17.98 -0.13
CA GLY A 70 -16.98 17.10 0.60
C GLY A 70 -18.22 16.69 -0.19
N LEU A 71 -18.21 16.87 -1.52
CA LEU A 71 -19.38 16.62 -2.38
C LEU A 71 -19.63 15.11 -2.60
N ILE A 72 -18.66 14.25 -2.32
CA ILE A 72 -18.80 12.78 -2.30
C ILE A 72 -18.63 12.32 -0.86
N PRO A 73 -19.72 12.21 -0.07
CA PRO A 73 -19.62 12.11 1.39
C PRO A 73 -19.09 10.75 1.90
N HIS A 74 -19.07 9.72 1.07
CA HIS A 74 -18.54 8.39 1.39
C HIS A 74 -17.06 8.25 1.01
N ALA A 75 -16.49 9.19 0.26
CA ALA A 75 -15.06 9.20 -0.02
C ALA A 75 -14.27 9.62 1.23
N TYR A 76 -13.09 9.06 1.38
CA TYR A 76 -12.20 9.36 2.50
C TYR A 76 -10.77 9.57 2.01
N GLN A 77 -9.99 10.27 2.81
CA GLN A 77 -8.59 10.57 2.50
C GLN A 77 -7.66 9.84 3.50
N VAL A 78 -6.62 9.20 2.97
CA VAL A 78 -5.54 8.60 3.75
C VAL A 78 -4.23 9.20 3.24
N GLY A 79 -3.56 9.96 4.09
CA GLY A 79 -2.41 10.77 3.66
C GLY A 79 -2.79 11.75 2.56
N THR A 80 -2.09 11.69 1.43
CA THR A 80 -2.40 12.52 0.25
C THR A 80 -3.42 11.88 -0.70
N ASN A 81 -3.79 10.61 -0.48
CA ASN A 81 -4.62 9.83 -1.40
C ASN A 81 -6.09 9.85 -1.00
N TRP A 82 -6.95 10.02 -2.01
CA TRP A 82 -8.40 9.89 -1.89
C TRP A 82 -8.86 8.53 -2.37
N PHE A 83 -9.80 7.95 -1.61
CA PHE A 83 -10.42 6.65 -1.84
C PHE A 83 -11.93 6.82 -1.89
N ILE A 84 -12.54 6.17 -2.88
CA ILE A 84 -13.98 6.25 -3.15
C ILE A 84 -14.55 4.82 -3.10
N PRO A 85 -15.14 4.39 -1.97
CA PRO A 85 -15.83 3.12 -1.87
C PRO A 85 -17.23 3.20 -2.48
N LEU A 86 -17.94 2.07 -2.55
CA LEU A 86 -19.32 2.02 -3.01
C LEU A 86 -20.23 2.87 -2.08
N SER A 87 -21.07 3.74 -2.65
CA SER A 87 -21.91 4.67 -1.88
C SER A 87 -22.88 3.97 -0.93
N LYS A 88 -23.40 2.79 -1.30
CA LYS A 88 -24.29 1.96 -0.50
C LYS A 88 -23.63 1.42 0.78
N GLN A 89 -22.30 1.25 0.80
CA GLN A 89 -21.57 0.81 1.99
C GLN A 89 -21.48 1.89 3.08
N SER A 90 -21.54 3.17 2.74
CA SER A 90 -21.58 4.25 3.72
C SER A 90 -22.94 4.39 4.42
N SER A 91 -24.02 4.00 3.74
CA SER A 91 -25.37 3.97 4.31
C SER A 91 -25.54 2.88 5.37
N LEU A 92 -24.81 1.76 5.24
CA LEU A 92 -24.79 0.67 6.22
C LEU A 92 -24.12 1.05 7.55
N LYS A 93 -23.17 2.00 7.57
CA LYS A 93 -22.54 2.50 8.81
C LYS A 93 -23.49 3.29 9.72
N LYS A 94 -24.58 3.87 9.18
CA LYS A 94 -25.62 4.54 9.99
C LYS A 94 -26.62 3.55 10.59
N ILE A 95 -26.72 2.34 10.05
CA ILE A 95 -27.68 1.31 10.47
C ILE A 95 -27.09 0.36 11.53
N HIS A 96 -25.75 0.32 11.70
CA HIS A 96 -25.07 -0.54 12.68
C HIS A 96 -25.27 -0.13 14.17
N LYS A 97 -26.22 0.75 14.46
CA LYS A 97 -26.67 0.97 15.84
C LYS A 97 -27.88 0.12 16.23
N SER A 98 -28.44 -0.66 15.32
CA SER A 98 -29.49 -1.64 15.58
C SER A 98 -29.55 -2.67 14.45
N ILE A 99 -29.19 -3.86 14.71
CA ILE A 99 -29.72 -5.16 14.24
C ILE A 99 -28.57 -6.20 14.22
N ASP A 100 -28.80 -7.21 15.06
CA ASP A 100 -28.10 -8.50 15.06
C ASP A 100 -28.45 -9.36 13.83
N LEU A 101 -27.50 -10.20 13.46
CA LEU A 101 -27.60 -11.52 12.83
C LEU A 101 -27.62 -11.65 11.29
N HIS A 102 -26.68 -12.50 10.85
CA HIS A 102 -26.59 -13.38 9.68
C HIS A 102 -25.97 -12.85 8.40
N SER A 103 -24.66 -13.05 8.24
CA SER A 103 -24.03 -13.85 7.16
C SER A 103 -22.50 -13.85 7.27
N CYS A 104 -21.85 -14.97 7.02
CA CYS A 104 -20.41 -15.22 7.17
C CYS A 104 -19.53 -14.31 6.30
N THR A 105 -20.03 -13.81 5.17
CA THR A 105 -19.32 -12.93 4.23
C THR A 105 -19.17 -11.48 4.72
N SER A 106 -20.02 -11.01 5.64
CA SER A 106 -19.96 -9.64 6.16
C SER A 106 -18.83 -9.44 7.18
N LYS A 107 -18.51 -10.48 7.97
CA LYS A 107 -17.45 -10.41 8.99
C LYS A 107 -16.05 -10.32 8.37
N GLU A 108 -15.78 -11.09 7.31
CA GLU A 108 -14.47 -11.06 6.64
C GLU A 108 -14.16 -9.69 6.01
N ASN A 109 -15.15 -9.08 5.35
CA ASN A 109 -14.97 -7.75 4.74
C ASN A 109 -14.80 -6.66 5.80
N THR A 110 -15.44 -6.77 6.95
CA THR A 110 -15.28 -5.82 8.06
C THR A 110 -13.89 -5.94 8.68
N ILE A 111 -13.43 -7.17 8.97
CA ILE A 111 -12.08 -7.42 9.51
C ILE A 111 -10.99 -6.90 8.54
N LYS A 112 -11.13 -7.15 7.23
CA LYS A 112 -10.22 -6.64 6.22
C LYS A 112 -10.17 -5.12 6.22
N TYR A 113 -11.31 -4.47 6.21
CA TYR A 113 -11.41 -3.00 6.18
C TYR A 113 -10.79 -2.37 7.44
N ASP A 114 -11.12 -2.88 8.61
CA ASP A 114 -10.58 -2.37 9.87
C ASP A 114 -9.06 -2.59 9.96
N CYS A 115 -8.58 -3.72 9.45
CA CYS A 115 -7.17 -4.04 9.34
C CYS A 115 -6.45 -3.05 8.39
N GLU A 116 -6.98 -2.81 7.19
CA GLU A 116 -6.42 -1.86 6.22
C GLU A 116 -6.36 -0.44 6.78
N VAL A 117 -7.48 0.05 7.36
CA VAL A 117 -7.55 1.37 7.98
C VAL A 117 -6.52 1.51 9.10
N SER A 118 -6.37 0.50 9.93
CA SER A 118 -5.37 0.49 11.02
C SER A 118 -3.95 0.48 10.49
N LEU A 119 -3.65 -0.39 9.50
CA LEU A 119 -2.31 -0.55 8.91
C LEU A 119 -1.86 0.68 8.13
N MET A 120 -2.78 1.38 7.46
CA MET A 120 -2.46 2.54 6.63
C MET A 120 -2.54 3.88 7.37
N SER A 121 -2.99 3.87 8.63
CA SER A 121 -3.13 5.09 9.44
C SER A 121 -1.77 5.69 9.78
N GLU A 122 -1.52 6.95 9.37
CA GLU A 122 -0.27 7.69 9.62
C GLU A 122 0.14 7.70 11.10
N LYS A 123 -0.82 7.89 11.99
CA LYS A 123 -0.60 7.96 13.45
C LYS A 123 -0.07 6.66 14.08
N ASN A 124 -0.22 5.53 13.38
CA ASN A 124 0.19 4.22 13.88
C ASN A 124 1.60 3.85 13.42
N PHE A 125 2.19 4.60 12.47
CA PHE A 125 3.54 4.36 12.01
C PHE A 125 4.56 4.84 13.05
N ARG A 126 5.52 3.97 13.35
CA ARG A 126 6.63 4.22 14.27
C ARG A 126 7.95 4.09 13.54
N GLN A 127 8.88 5.01 13.78
CA GLN A 127 10.23 4.93 13.20
C GLN A 127 10.96 3.71 13.77
N VAL A 128 11.66 2.96 12.92
CA VAL A 128 12.36 1.72 13.36
C VAL A 128 13.37 2.02 14.47
N ALA A 129 14.13 3.11 14.37
CA ALA A 129 15.10 3.52 15.39
C ALA A 129 14.50 3.76 16.79
N THR A 130 13.20 3.98 16.91
CA THR A 130 12.52 4.21 18.20
C THR A 130 11.96 2.93 18.82
N LEU A 131 12.13 1.79 18.14
CA LEU A 131 11.57 0.51 18.52
C LEU A 131 12.64 -0.43 19.06
N THR A 132 12.19 -1.36 19.88
CA THR A 132 12.97 -2.51 20.35
C THR A 132 12.26 -3.81 19.95
N GLU A 133 12.96 -4.93 20.03
CA GLU A 133 12.37 -6.25 19.78
C GLU A 133 11.11 -6.51 20.63
N ASN A 134 11.07 -5.99 21.84
CA ASN A 134 9.94 -6.18 22.76
C ASN A 134 8.69 -5.39 22.38
N ASP A 135 8.83 -4.35 21.56
CA ASP A 135 7.69 -3.60 21.01
C ASP A 135 6.93 -4.39 19.95
N ILE A 136 7.53 -5.45 19.40
CA ILE A 136 6.93 -6.26 18.33
C ILE A 136 6.33 -7.54 18.92
N PRO A 137 5.03 -7.81 18.71
CA PRO A 137 4.36 -8.97 19.31
C PRO A 137 4.92 -10.32 18.80
N HIS A 138 4.96 -11.30 19.70
CA HIS A 138 5.22 -12.70 19.33
C HIS A 138 3.89 -13.37 18.96
N ALA A 139 3.24 -12.85 17.89
CA ALA A 139 1.95 -13.29 17.40
C ALA A 139 1.89 -13.17 15.86
N PRO A 140 1.03 -13.92 15.17
CA PRO A 140 0.80 -13.75 13.74
C PRO A 140 0.20 -12.38 13.43
N GLY A 141 0.43 -11.89 12.20
CA GLY A 141 -0.13 -10.61 11.79
C GLY A 141 0.36 -10.10 10.44
N LEU A 142 -0.09 -8.90 10.12
CA LEU A 142 0.33 -8.14 8.93
C LEU A 142 1.19 -6.95 9.35
N TYR A 143 2.03 -6.50 8.42
CA TYR A 143 2.85 -5.31 8.62
C TYR A 143 3.06 -4.54 7.31
N VAL A 144 3.26 -3.24 7.46
CA VAL A 144 3.56 -2.30 6.38
C VAL A 144 4.84 -1.57 6.72
N ILE A 145 5.70 -1.42 5.73
CA ILE A 145 6.95 -0.64 5.83
C ILE A 145 6.85 0.54 4.88
N ARG A 146 7.11 1.73 5.39
CA ARG A 146 7.16 2.99 4.65
C ARG A 146 8.53 3.62 4.73
N ILE A 147 8.91 4.36 3.70
CA ILE A 147 10.09 5.22 3.75
C ILE A 147 9.70 6.62 4.24
N LYS A 148 10.55 7.24 5.04
CA LYS A 148 10.38 8.60 5.56
C LYS A 148 10.45 9.64 4.44
N ASP A 149 11.51 9.59 3.67
CA ASP A 149 11.78 10.46 2.54
C ASP A 149 12.18 9.61 1.34
N THR A 150 11.43 9.68 0.25
CA THR A 150 11.69 8.90 -0.96
C THR A 150 12.99 9.31 -1.66
N ASN A 151 13.53 10.50 -1.40
CA ASN A 151 14.81 10.96 -1.93
C ASN A 151 16.02 10.21 -1.35
N GLU A 152 15.85 9.45 -0.27
CA GLU A 152 16.89 8.57 0.28
C GLU A 152 17.03 7.26 -0.52
N LEU A 153 16.15 7.01 -1.50
CA LEU A 153 16.27 5.90 -2.46
C LEU A 153 17.07 6.32 -3.70
N PRO A 154 17.68 5.36 -4.41
CA PRO A 154 18.19 5.61 -5.74
C PRO A 154 17.10 6.20 -6.64
N ILE A 155 17.49 7.09 -7.55
CA ILE A 155 16.57 7.95 -8.31
C ILE A 155 15.49 7.13 -9.06
N GLU A 156 15.86 5.99 -9.62
CA GLU A 156 14.93 5.14 -10.39
C GLU A 156 13.80 4.58 -9.53
N PHE A 157 14.05 4.31 -8.26
CA PHE A 157 13.05 3.82 -7.30
C PHE A 157 12.23 4.95 -6.69
N ASN A 158 12.86 6.12 -6.49
CA ASN A 158 12.16 7.33 -6.06
C ASN A 158 11.12 7.74 -7.10
N GLU A 159 11.45 7.75 -8.38
CA GLU A 159 10.53 8.06 -9.48
C GLU A 159 9.32 7.12 -9.49
N ILE A 160 9.50 5.81 -9.28
CA ILE A 160 8.39 4.86 -9.19
C ILE A 160 7.44 5.20 -8.04
N LEU A 161 7.96 5.54 -6.85
CA LEU A 161 7.13 5.92 -5.71
C LEU A 161 6.44 7.27 -5.93
N HIS A 162 7.13 8.21 -6.57
CA HIS A 162 6.56 9.49 -6.97
C HIS A 162 5.37 9.31 -7.93
N ASP A 163 5.52 8.46 -8.95
CA ASP A 163 4.45 8.15 -9.91
C ASP A 163 3.28 7.44 -9.24
N ARG A 164 3.54 6.57 -8.27
CA ARG A 164 2.51 5.92 -7.45
C ARG A 164 1.89 6.85 -6.41
N ASN A 165 2.51 7.99 -6.15
CA ASN A 165 2.08 9.01 -5.19
C ASN A 165 1.87 8.46 -3.76
N HIS A 166 2.80 7.63 -3.31
CA HIS A 166 2.87 7.10 -1.94
C HIS A 166 4.31 6.74 -1.55
N ASN A 167 4.53 6.43 -0.26
CA ASN A 167 5.81 6.05 0.28
C ASN A 167 5.84 4.61 0.87
N ILE A 168 4.88 3.76 0.48
CA ILE A 168 4.81 2.37 0.92
C ILE A 168 5.83 1.57 0.13
N ILE A 169 6.80 0.97 0.82
CA ILE A 169 7.83 0.16 0.17
C ILE A 169 7.59 -1.34 0.28
N TYR A 170 6.93 -1.81 1.35
CA TYR A 170 6.66 -3.23 1.52
C TYR A 170 5.44 -3.52 2.37
N ILE A 171 4.71 -4.58 2.02
CA ILE A 171 3.63 -5.19 2.79
C ILE A 171 3.95 -6.67 2.96
N GLY A 172 3.80 -7.19 4.18
CA GLY A 172 4.09 -8.59 4.45
C GLY A 172 3.28 -9.18 5.59
N ILE A 173 3.37 -10.50 5.72
CA ILE A 173 2.73 -11.28 6.77
C ILE A 173 3.72 -12.05 7.61
N ALA A 174 3.36 -12.24 8.87
CA ALA A 174 3.97 -13.18 9.78
C ALA A 174 2.94 -14.25 10.16
N LYS A 175 3.13 -15.49 9.69
CA LYS A 175 2.17 -16.59 9.97
C LYS A 175 2.22 -17.07 11.42
N THR A 176 3.31 -16.83 12.11
CA THR A 176 3.51 -17.28 13.49
C THR A 176 3.95 -16.18 14.44
N SER A 177 4.83 -15.29 14.01
CA SER A 177 5.41 -14.27 14.88
C SER A 177 5.88 -13.04 14.09
N LEU A 178 5.24 -11.91 14.33
CA LEU A 178 5.67 -10.60 13.83
C LEU A 178 7.09 -10.29 14.28
N ARG A 179 7.44 -10.58 15.55
CA ARG A 179 8.79 -10.38 16.08
C ARG A 179 9.83 -11.12 15.26
N ASN A 180 9.62 -12.44 14.99
CA ASN A 180 10.57 -13.20 14.23
C ASN A 180 10.61 -12.77 12.76
N ARG A 181 9.46 -12.56 12.13
CA ARG A 181 9.38 -12.23 10.71
C ARG A 181 9.78 -10.80 10.42
N LEU A 182 9.08 -9.82 11.01
CA LEU A 182 9.33 -8.40 10.78
C LEU A 182 10.63 -7.95 11.41
N TRP A 183 10.76 -8.09 12.75
CA TRP A 183 11.91 -7.54 13.47
C TRP A 183 13.20 -8.28 13.13
N ASN A 184 13.24 -9.60 13.38
CA ASN A 184 14.48 -10.36 13.24
C ASN A 184 14.88 -10.58 11.77
N GLN A 185 13.97 -11.04 10.91
CA GLN A 185 14.33 -11.42 9.55
C GLN A 185 14.36 -10.24 8.59
N GLU A 186 13.33 -9.38 8.58
CA GLU A 186 13.22 -8.32 7.58
C GLU A 186 14.00 -7.05 7.95
N LEU A 187 14.03 -6.66 9.23
CA LEU A 187 14.71 -5.43 9.64
C LEU A 187 16.16 -5.66 10.10
N HIS A 188 16.49 -6.83 10.67
CA HIS A 188 17.80 -7.08 11.30
C HIS A 188 18.56 -8.26 10.71
N ALA A 189 18.16 -8.78 9.54
CA ALA A 189 18.88 -9.84 8.81
C ALA A 189 19.16 -11.14 9.60
N LYS A 190 18.43 -11.41 10.68
CA LYS A 190 18.57 -12.66 11.45
C LYS A 190 17.80 -13.80 10.77
N GLY A 191 18.19 -14.17 9.54
CA GLY A 191 17.55 -15.19 8.72
C GLY A 191 17.36 -14.80 7.26
N HIS A 192 16.32 -15.32 6.62
CA HIS A 192 16.12 -15.17 5.16
C HIS A 192 15.02 -14.18 4.82
N GLY A 193 15.12 -12.93 5.29
CA GLY A 193 14.20 -11.85 4.97
C GLY A 193 14.17 -11.52 3.47
N THR A 194 12.99 -11.57 2.84
CA THR A 194 12.84 -11.21 1.42
C THR A 194 12.97 -9.71 1.22
N PHE A 195 12.39 -8.93 2.13
CA PHE A 195 12.50 -7.48 2.15
C PHE A 195 13.97 -7.05 2.29
N PHE A 196 14.69 -7.58 3.30
CA PHE A 196 16.07 -7.21 3.55
C PHE A 196 16.98 -7.42 2.33
N ARG A 197 16.86 -8.58 1.66
CA ARG A 197 17.62 -8.87 0.43
C ARG A 197 17.26 -7.93 -0.71
N SER A 198 15.98 -7.63 -0.87
CA SER A 198 15.51 -6.74 -1.93
C SER A 198 15.97 -5.31 -1.68
N LEU A 199 15.87 -4.84 -0.43
CA LEU A 199 16.34 -3.52 -0.03
C LEU A 199 17.85 -3.40 -0.22
N GLY A 200 18.64 -4.39 0.23
CA GLY A 200 20.08 -4.36 0.06
C GLY A 200 20.49 -4.32 -1.41
N ALA A 201 19.85 -5.12 -2.28
CA ALA A 201 20.09 -5.08 -3.73
C ALA A 201 19.72 -3.71 -4.33
N MET A 202 18.59 -3.13 -3.91
CA MET A 202 18.13 -1.80 -4.32
C MET A 202 19.10 -0.68 -3.91
N LEU A 203 19.74 -0.81 -2.74
CA LEU A 203 20.74 0.13 -2.23
C LEU A 203 22.15 -0.12 -2.80
N GLY A 204 22.31 -1.06 -3.75
CA GLY A 204 23.57 -1.33 -4.43
C GLY A 204 24.52 -2.27 -3.69
N TYR A 205 24.06 -2.99 -2.67
CA TYR A 205 24.85 -4.03 -2.01
C TYR A 205 24.78 -5.35 -2.76
N PHE A 206 25.91 -6.06 -2.81
CA PHE A 206 26.02 -7.36 -3.46
C PHE A 206 26.53 -8.43 -2.48
N PRO A 207 26.08 -9.69 -2.62
CA PRO A 207 26.63 -10.80 -1.83
C PRO A 207 28.04 -11.13 -2.26
N GLU A 208 28.77 -11.83 -1.41
CA GLU A 208 30.09 -12.36 -1.76
C GLU A 208 29.99 -13.40 -2.88
N LYS A 209 30.94 -13.35 -3.81
CA LYS A 209 31.03 -14.24 -4.95
C LYS A 209 31.12 -15.69 -4.47
N GLY A 210 30.31 -16.59 -5.04
CA GLY A 210 30.31 -18.01 -4.70
C GLY A 210 29.73 -18.35 -3.32
N SER A 211 29.17 -17.38 -2.58
CA SER A 211 28.68 -17.58 -1.21
C SER A 211 27.57 -18.63 -1.09
N LEU A 212 26.89 -18.98 -2.18
CA LEU A 212 25.87 -20.04 -2.22
C LEU A 212 26.33 -21.36 -2.83
N ASN A 213 27.61 -21.51 -3.24
CA ASN A 213 28.06 -22.70 -3.94
C ASN A 213 27.83 -24.01 -3.16
N ASN A 214 27.94 -23.97 -1.84
CA ASN A 214 27.76 -25.13 -0.96
C ASN A 214 26.32 -25.26 -0.39
N TYR A 215 25.40 -24.40 -0.79
CA TYR A 215 24.02 -24.42 -0.28
C TYR A 215 23.05 -25.03 -1.30
N LYS A 216 22.08 -25.82 -0.80
CA LYS A 216 20.99 -26.37 -1.64
C LYS A 216 20.10 -25.27 -2.20
N ASN A 217 19.77 -24.27 -1.38
CA ASN A 217 18.95 -23.15 -1.82
C ASN A 217 19.83 -22.07 -2.48
N LYS A 218 19.75 -22.00 -3.80
CA LYS A 218 20.51 -21.06 -4.65
C LYS A 218 19.95 -19.64 -4.70
N SER A 219 18.90 -19.35 -3.92
CA SER A 219 18.22 -18.03 -3.95
C SER A 219 18.35 -17.25 -2.65
N ASN A 220 18.79 -17.88 -1.56
CA ASN A 220 18.85 -17.24 -0.23
C ASN A 220 20.24 -16.67 0.07
N TYR A 221 20.74 -15.80 -0.83
CA TYR A 221 22.00 -15.11 -0.59
C TYR A 221 21.91 -14.17 0.62
N THR A 222 23.07 -13.90 1.22
CA THR A 222 23.23 -12.93 2.32
C THR A 222 24.34 -11.94 1.94
N PHE A 223 24.30 -10.77 2.55
CA PHE A 223 25.38 -9.79 2.44
C PHE A 223 26.46 -10.03 3.50
N SER A 224 27.63 -9.41 3.35
CA SER A 224 28.66 -9.43 4.37
C SER A 224 28.15 -8.82 5.69
N GLU A 225 28.76 -9.13 6.83
CA GLU A 225 28.35 -8.55 8.12
C GLU A 225 28.50 -7.02 8.12
N SER A 226 29.55 -6.48 7.45
CA SER A 226 29.72 -5.04 7.28
C SER A 226 28.55 -4.41 6.51
N ASP A 227 28.13 -5.03 5.40
CA ASP A 227 27.04 -4.49 4.59
C ASP A 227 25.69 -4.68 5.25
N LYS A 228 25.46 -5.80 5.96
CA LYS A 228 24.26 -5.97 6.80
C LYS A 228 24.12 -4.84 7.82
N ASN A 229 25.21 -4.49 8.52
CA ASN A 229 25.20 -3.40 9.49
C ASN A 229 24.86 -2.05 8.85
N LYS A 230 25.40 -1.74 7.67
CA LYS A 230 25.09 -0.53 6.92
C LYS A 230 23.60 -0.49 6.50
N ILE A 231 23.08 -1.62 6.00
CA ILE A 231 21.66 -1.74 5.61
C ILE A 231 20.76 -1.56 6.83
N ILE A 232 21.09 -2.17 7.99
CA ILE A 232 20.33 -2.01 9.24
C ILE A 232 20.33 -0.55 9.68
N GLN A 233 21.48 0.13 9.70
CA GLN A 233 21.55 1.55 10.02
C GLN A 233 20.71 2.42 9.09
N TRP A 234 20.71 2.09 7.79
CA TRP A 234 19.86 2.76 6.82
C TRP A 234 18.37 2.54 7.10
N ILE A 235 17.98 1.29 7.44
CA ILE A 235 16.61 0.92 7.84
C ILE A 235 16.16 1.73 9.06
N GLU A 236 16.96 1.74 10.13
CA GLU A 236 16.67 2.46 11.36
C GLU A 236 16.47 3.96 11.12
N LYS A 237 17.33 4.57 10.30
CA LYS A 237 17.27 5.99 9.97
C LYS A 237 16.03 6.35 9.14
N ASN A 238 15.70 5.54 8.14
CA ASN A 238 14.84 5.95 7.03
C ASN A 238 13.46 5.32 7.03
N LEU A 239 13.22 4.26 7.81
CA LEU A 239 11.97 3.52 7.71
C LEU A 239 11.04 3.70 8.91
N TYR A 240 9.76 3.65 8.59
CA TYR A 240 8.64 3.57 9.52
C TYR A 240 7.91 2.26 9.31
N ILE A 241 7.44 1.65 10.38
CA ILE A 241 6.64 0.43 10.34
C ILE A 241 5.32 0.61 11.08
N ASN A 242 4.33 -0.11 10.60
CA ASN A 242 3.08 -0.35 11.28
C ASN A 242 2.73 -1.83 11.18
N PHE A 243 2.07 -2.39 12.17
CA PHE A 243 1.66 -3.80 12.17
C PHE A 243 0.33 -3.98 12.93
N THR A 244 -0.34 -5.08 12.62
CA THR A 244 -1.54 -5.49 13.34
C THR A 244 -1.50 -6.99 13.60
N VAL A 245 -1.93 -7.41 14.81
CA VAL A 245 -2.05 -8.84 15.15
C VAL A 245 -3.33 -9.36 14.52
N LEU A 246 -3.19 -10.41 13.72
CA LEU A 246 -4.29 -11.11 13.07
C LEU A 246 -3.86 -12.55 12.77
N SER A 247 -4.74 -13.53 13.00
CA SER A 247 -4.45 -14.95 12.73
C SER A 247 -5.08 -15.46 11.44
N ASP A 248 -6.22 -14.89 11.06
CA ASP A 248 -7.05 -15.41 9.99
C ASP A 248 -6.89 -14.65 8.68
N ASN A 249 -7.09 -15.36 7.56
CA ASN A 249 -7.12 -14.78 6.22
C ASN A 249 -5.88 -13.96 5.80
N LEU A 250 -4.74 -14.13 6.49
CA LEU A 250 -3.52 -13.36 6.28
C LEU A 250 -3.09 -13.30 4.81
N ASN A 251 -3.06 -14.45 4.10
CA ASN A 251 -2.60 -14.50 2.70
C ASN A 251 -3.54 -13.71 1.76
N LYS A 252 -4.86 -13.79 2.00
CA LYS A 252 -5.87 -13.09 1.19
C LYS A 252 -5.77 -11.58 1.40
N ILE A 253 -5.72 -11.16 2.67
CA ILE A 253 -5.62 -9.73 3.02
C ILE A 253 -4.30 -9.14 2.51
N GLU A 254 -3.18 -9.86 2.66
CA GLU A 254 -1.89 -9.42 2.10
C GLU A 254 -1.96 -9.23 0.58
N THR A 255 -2.55 -10.20 -0.14
CA THR A 255 -2.70 -10.13 -1.60
C THR A 255 -3.51 -8.89 -1.99
N ASP A 256 -4.67 -8.71 -1.37
CA ASP A 256 -5.55 -7.58 -1.63
C ASP A 256 -4.86 -6.22 -1.34
N LEU A 257 -4.10 -6.14 -0.23
CA LEU A 257 -3.34 -4.93 0.13
C LEU A 257 -2.21 -4.65 -0.86
N ILE A 258 -1.48 -5.68 -1.32
CA ILE A 258 -0.42 -5.52 -2.30
C ILE A 258 -0.99 -5.06 -3.65
N GLU A 259 -2.09 -5.65 -4.10
CA GLU A 259 -2.76 -5.26 -5.35
C GLU A 259 -3.34 -3.84 -5.29
N THR A 260 -3.84 -3.43 -4.12
CA THR A 260 -4.43 -2.11 -3.92
C THR A 260 -3.38 -1.01 -3.80
N HIS A 261 -2.34 -1.26 -3.00
CA HIS A 261 -1.36 -0.22 -2.64
C HIS A 261 -0.07 -0.27 -3.46
N LEU A 262 0.17 -1.32 -4.25
CA LEU A 262 1.30 -1.44 -5.18
C LEU A 262 2.66 -1.10 -4.52
N PRO A 263 3.04 -1.72 -3.40
CA PRO A 263 4.27 -1.37 -2.70
C PRO A 263 5.52 -1.64 -3.58
N LEU A 264 6.58 -0.85 -3.38
CA LEU A 264 7.74 -0.82 -4.27
C LEU A 264 8.47 -2.17 -4.36
N ILE A 265 8.70 -2.81 -3.20
CA ILE A 265 9.58 -3.99 -3.07
C ILE A 265 8.84 -5.32 -3.23
N ASN A 266 7.51 -5.35 -3.10
CA ASN A 266 6.76 -6.57 -3.35
C ASN A 266 6.83 -6.95 -4.83
N ILE A 267 7.40 -8.13 -5.12
CA ILE A 267 7.48 -8.70 -6.45
C ILE A 267 6.34 -9.70 -6.68
N ASP A 268 6.14 -10.59 -5.71
CA ASP A 268 5.02 -11.52 -5.73
C ASP A 268 3.71 -10.80 -5.44
N LYS A 269 2.61 -11.21 -6.08
CA LYS A 269 1.27 -10.64 -5.95
C LYS A 269 1.12 -9.17 -6.38
N ASN A 270 2.20 -8.51 -6.82
CA ASN A 270 2.16 -7.11 -7.25
C ASN A 270 1.99 -7.03 -8.77
N PRO A 271 0.83 -6.55 -9.29
CA PRO A 271 0.61 -6.43 -10.72
C PRO A 271 1.53 -5.39 -11.39
N GLN A 272 2.07 -4.45 -10.61
CA GLN A 272 3.04 -3.46 -11.07
C GLN A 272 4.42 -3.66 -10.41
N LYS A 273 4.86 -4.92 -10.33
CA LYS A 273 6.17 -5.26 -9.78
C LYS A 273 7.32 -4.53 -10.47
N CYS A 274 8.28 -4.07 -9.69
CA CYS A 274 9.42 -3.32 -10.18
C CYS A 274 10.40 -4.24 -10.94
N GLN A 275 10.52 -4.06 -12.26
CA GLN A 275 11.38 -4.89 -13.12
C GLN A 275 12.87 -4.68 -12.79
N LEU A 276 13.28 -3.44 -12.50
CA LEU A 276 14.66 -3.13 -12.11
C LEU A 276 15.06 -3.90 -10.84
N LEU A 277 14.19 -3.95 -9.83
CA LEU A 277 14.46 -4.71 -8.61
C LEU A 277 14.59 -6.22 -8.88
N ILE A 278 13.78 -6.77 -9.79
CA ILE A 278 13.89 -8.17 -10.20
C ILE A 278 15.26 -8.42 -10.81
N GLN A 279 15.72 -7.55 -11.72
CA GLN A 279 17.04 -7.66 -12.34
C GLN A 279 18.17 -7.58 -11.31
N LEU A 280 18.13 -6.62 -10.39
CA LEU A 280 19.13 -6.49 -9.32
C LEU A 280 19.20 -7.73 -8.43
N ARG A 281 18.07 -8.32 -8.09
CA ARG A 281 18.02 -9.58 -7.33
C ARG A 281 18.59 -10.77 -8.10
N GLU A 282 18.36 -10.84 -9.41
CA GLU A 282 18.98 -11.87 -10.25
C GLU A 282 20.50 -11.67 -10.36
N VAL A 283 20.99 -10.43 -10.47
CA VAL A 283 22.42 -10.12 -10.39
C VAL A 283 23.01 -10.62 -9.07
N CYS A 284 22.37 -10.32 -7.94
CA CYS A 284 22.82 -10.81 -6.63
C CYS A 284 22.87 -12.36 -6.57
N LYS A 285 21.86 -13.04 -7.10
CA LYS A 285 21.86 -14.52 -7.14
C LYS A 285 23.00 -15.05 -8.03
N THR A 286 23.21 -14.43 -9.18
CA THR A 286 24.29 -14.80 -10.10
C THR A 286 25.66 -14.67 -9.44
N ILE A 287 25.92 -13.55 -8.75
CA ILE A 287 27.18 -13.34 -8.00
C ILE A 287 27.34 -14.39 -6.91
N ALA A 288 26.31 -14.63 -6.11
CA ALA A 288 26.35 -15.60 -5.03
C ALA A 288 26.55 -17.06 -5.48
N ASN A 289 26.18 -17.41 -6.72
CA ASN A 289 26.34 -18.75 -7.31
C ASN A 289 27.49 -18.85 -8.31
N SER A 290 28.21 -17.77 -8.60
CA SER A 290 29.34 -17.81 -9.55
C SER A 290 30.52 -18.59 -8.95
N SER A 291 31.25 -19.31 -9.81
CA SER A 291 32.51 -19.97 -9.40
C SER A 291 33.54 -18.92 -8.96
N CYS A 292 34.28 -19.24 -7.92
CA CYS A 292 35.45 -18.46 -7.49
C CYS A 292 36.54 -18.46 -8.54
#